data_2153d2326ce29766d00ebdf5399460e7
#
_entry.id   2153d2326ce29766d00ebdf5399460e7
#
_cell.length_a   1.000
_cell.length_b   1.000
_cell.length_c   1.000
_cell.angle_alpha   90.00
_cell.angle_beta   90.00
_cell.angle_gamma   90.00
#
_symmetry.space_group_name_H-M   'P 1'
#
loop_
_entity.id
_entity.type
_entity.pdbx_description
1 polymer ?
#
loop_
_entity_poly.entity_id
_entity_poly.type
_entity_poly.pdbx_seq_one_letter_code
_entity_poly.pdbx_strand_id
1 'polypeptide(L)'
;MFKKAGKTLLGLAVAATVMHAHAAETKKVDVLLVGGGIMSSTLAVWLHELEPGWSMEMVERLDGVAEESSNGWNNAGTGHSALAELNYTPEDKDGNVNIAKAIEINEAFQISRQF
;
A
#
# COMPACT_ATOMS: atom_id res chain seq x y z
N MET A 1 60.85 -41.79 -37.07
CA MET A 1 59.94 -40.81 -37.60
C MET A 1 58.85 -40.56 -36.52
N PHE A 2 59.13 -39.64 -35.62
CA PHE A 2 58.23 -39.34 -34.45
C PHE A 2 57.52 -38.01 -34.67
N LYS A 3 56.17 -38.07 -34.78
CA LYS A 3 55.33 -36.87 -34.84
C LYS A 3 55.10 -36.36 -33.42
N LYS A 4 55.46 -35.09 -33.18
CA LYS A 4 55.16 -34.35 -31.97
C LYS A 4 53.71 -33.94 -31.99
N ALA A 5 52.98 -34.37 -30.97
CA ALA A 5 51.61 -33.86 -30.72
C ALA A 5 51.69 -32.50 -30.02
N GLY A 6 51.16 -31.47 -30.67
CA GLY A 6 51.01 -30.15 -30.08
C GLY A 6 49.87 -30.13 -29.06
N LYS A 7 50.15 -29.66 -27.83
CA LYS A 7 49.17 -29.42 -26.81
C LYS A 7 48.63 -28.00 -27.00
N THR A 8 47.38 -27.91 -27.48
CA THR A 8 46.66 -26.65 -27.55
C THR A 8 46.12 -26.32 -26.15
N LEU A 9 46.67 -25.32 -25.50
CA LEU A 9 46.15 -24.79 -24.23
C LEU A 9 44.94 -23.91 -24.56
N LEU A 10 43.74 -24.39 -24.22
CA LEU A 10 42.52 -23.60 -24.32
C LEU A 10 42.45 -22.74 -23.06
N GLY A 11 42.77 -21.45 -23.18
CA GLY A 11 42.64 -20.48 -22.10
C GLY A 11 41.15 -20.13 -21.88
N LEU A 12 40.59 -20.57 -20.74
CA LEU A 12 39.25 -20.19 -20.29
C LEU A 12 39.32 -18.78 -19.69
N ALA A 13 38.94 -17.79 -20.46
CA ALA A 13 38.75 -16.44 -19.95
C ALA A 13 37.44 -16.39 -19.14
N VAL A 14 37.55 -16.40 -17.81
CA VAL A 14 36.42 -16.11 -16.92
C VAL A 14 36.22 -14.58 -16.93
N ALA A 15 35.21 -14.11 -17.65
CA ALA A 15 34.76 -12.72 -17.56
C ALA A 15 34.04 -12.56 -16.22
N ALA A 16 34.71 -11.97 -15.25
CA ALA A 16 34.10 -11.51 -14.02
C ALA A 16 33.21 -10.33 -14.33
N THR A 17 31.90 -10.55 -14.49
CA THR A 17 30.90 -9.49 -14.52
C THR A 17 30.81 -8.90 -13.12
N VAL A 18 31.46 -7.77 -12.91
CA VAL A 18 31.30 -6.96 -11.70
C VAL A 18 29.88 -6.39 -11.73
N MET A 19 28.96 -7.03 -11.02
CA MET A 19 27.66 -6.47 -10.73
C MET A 19 27.88 -5.24 -9.83
N HIS A 20 27.84 -4.05 -10.42
CA HIS A 20 27.76 -2.82 -9.66
C HIS A 20 26.39 -2.82 -8.99
N ALA A 21 26.34 -3.18 -7.71
CA ALA A 21 25.19 -2.85 -6.88
C ALA A 21 25.13 -1.32 -6.82
N HIS A 22 24.24 -0.73 -7.60
CA HIS A 22 23.88 0.66 -7.39
C HIS A 22 23.29 0.72 -5.99
N ALA A 23 23.99 1.37 -5.07
CA ALA A 23 23.38 1.73 -3.80
C ALA A 23 22.15 2.57 -4.13
N ALA A 24 20.97 2.08 -3.75
CA ALA A 24 19.75 2.83 -3.94
C ALA A 24 19.92 4.19 -3.26
N GLU A 25 19.67 5.25 -4.00
CA GLU A 25 19.74 6.60 -3.45
C GLU A 25 18.73 6.69 -2.30
N THR A 26 19.21 7.02 -1.11
CA THR A 26 18.37 7.15 0.07
C THR A 26 17.74 8.53 0.07
N LYS A 27 16.44 8.60 -0.17
CA LYS A 27 15.67 9.81 -0.05
C LYS A 27 15.12 9.91 1.38
N LYS A 28 15.31 11.07 2.00
CA LYS A 28 14.73 11.37 3.32
C LYS A 28 13.47 12.19 3.11
N VAL A 29 12.41 11.78 3.76
CA VAL A 29 11.11 12.48 3.78
C VAL A 29 10.57 12.47 5.21
N ASP A 30 9.71 13.43 5.54
CA ASP A 30 9.06 13.49 6.84
C ASP A 30 8.00 12.41 6.97
N VAL A 31 7.30 12.11 5.86
CA VAL A 31 6.26 11.07 5.81
C VAL A 31 6.43 10.22 4.56
N LEU A 32 6.46 8.92 4.75
CA LEU A 32 6.36 7.92 3.68
C LEU A 32 4.99 7.23 3.75
N LEU A 33 4.19 7.38 2.70
CA LEU A 33 2.90 6.72 2.54
C LEU A 33 3.08 5.47 1.67
N VAL A 34 2.66 4.32 2.17
CA VAL A 34 2.80 3.04 1.47
C VAL A 34 1.43 2.59 0.97
N GLY A 35 1.30 2.52 -0.35
CA GLY A 35 0.05 2.25 -1.06
C GLY A 35 -0.69 3.52 -1.46
N GLY A 36 -1.15 3.57 -2.71
CA GLY A 36 -1.87 4.69 -3.33
C GLY A 36 -3.39 4.58 -3.26
N GLY A 37 -3.93 3.97 -2.19
CA GLY A 37 -5.37 3.86 -1.99
C GLY A 37 -5.98 5.05 -1.26
N ILE A 38 -7.30 5.01 -1.05
CA ILE A 38 -8.07 6.09 -0.42
C ILE A 38 -7.54 6.48 0.97
N MET A 39 -7.08 5.51 1.77
CA MET A 39 -6.60 5.78 3.13
C MET A 39 -5.33 6.64 3.11
N SER A 40 -4.32 6.25 2.33
CA SER A 40 -3.08 7.01 2.22
C SER A 40 -3.31 8.38 1.58
N SER A 41 -4.18 8.46 0.57
CA SER A 41 -4.50 9.72 -0.10
C SER A 41 -5.21 10.70 0.85
N THR A 42 -6.18 10.23 1.63
CA THR A 42 -6.87 11.03 2.63
C THR A 42 -5.91 11.51 3.72
N LEU A 43 -5.06 10.61 4.22
CA LEU A 43 -4.04 10.97 5.23
C LEU A 43 -3.05 12.01 4.67
N ALA A 44 -2.63 11.87 3.41
CA ALA A 44 -1.74 12.83 2.77
C ALA A 44 -2.36 14.24 2.72
N VAL A 45 -3.63 14.35 2.37
CA VAL A 45 -4.34 15.64 2.34
C VAL A 45 -4.41 16.24 3.75
N TRP A 46 -4.80 15.46 4.75
CA TRP A 46 -4.86 15.94 6.13
C TRP A 46 -3.50 16.41 6.66
N LEU A 47 -2.46 15.62 6.42
CA LEU A 47 -1.12 16.01 6.85
C LEU A 47 -0.63 17.26 6.13
N HIS A 48 -0.96 17.43 4.85
CA HIS A 48 -0.61 18.62 4.10
C HIS A 48 -1.28 19.89 4.66
N GLU A 49 -2.54 19.78 5.11
CA GLU A 49 -3.26 20.87 5.74
C GLU A 49 -2.75 21.21 7.14
N LEU A 50 -2.40 20.18 7.92
CA LEU A 50 -1.95 20.35 9.30
C LEU A 50 -0.47 20.76 9.39
N GLU A 51 0.35 20.23 8.51
CA GLU A 51 1.81 20.39 8.51
C GLU A 51 2.31 20.69 7.08
N PRO A 52 1.99 21.87 6.52
CA PRO A 52 2.28 22.20 5.12
C PRO A 52 3.79 22.25 4.80
N GLY A 53 4.64 22.27 5.81
CA GLY A 53 6.09 22.23 5.66
C GLY A 53 6.70 20.84 5.53
N TRP A 54 5.91 19.78 5.75
CA TRP A 54 6.42 18.42 5.68
C TRP A 54 6.58 17.94 4.25
N SER A 55 7.71 17.26 4.00
CA SER A 55 7.94 16.54 2.75
C SER A 55 7.26 15.18 2.81
N MET A 56 6.45 14.87 1.81
CA MET A 56 5.73 13.60 1.74
C MET A 56 6.06 12.86 0.46
N GLU A 57 6.14 11.55 0.55
CA GLU A 57 6.26 10.68 -0.62
C GLU A 57 5.27 9.53 -0.49
N MET A 58 4.61 9.20 -1.59
CA MET A 58 3.74 8.05 -1.70
C MET A 58 4.38 7.04 -2.65
N VAL A 59 4.47 5.78 -2.21
CA VAL A 59 4.94 4.68 -3.04
C VAL A 59 3.80 3.71 -3.27
N GLU A 60 3.61 3.31 -4.54
CA GLU A 60 2.61 2.34 -4.95
C GLU A 60 3.30 1.18 -5.67
N ARG A 61 2.82 -0.03 -5.42
CA ARG A 61 3.34 -1.26 -6.03
C ARG A 61 2.84 -1.48 -7.45
N LEU A 62 1.63 -1.01 -7.72
CA LEU A 62 0.97 -1.14 -9.01
C LEU A 62 1.33 0.04 -9.93
N ASP A 63 0.97 -0.07 -11.19
CA ASP A 63 1.28 0.94 -12.21
C ASP A 63 0.51 2.26 -12.03
N GLY A 64 -0.55 2.23 -11.22
CA GLY A 64 -1.37 3.40 -10.91
C GLY A 64 -1.92 3.38 -9.48
N VAL A 65 -2.38 4.52 -9.01
CA VAL A 65 -3.07 4.65 -7.73
C VAL A 65 -4.51 4.11 -7.82
N ALA A 66 -5.05 3.66 -6.69
CA ALA A 66 -6.44 3.18 -6.57
C ALA A 66 -6.77 1.96 -7.47
N GLU A 67 -5.80 1.12 -7.78
CA GLU A 67 -6.00 -0.04 -8.66
C GLU A 67 -6.42 -1.33 -7.91
N GLU A 68 -6.39 -1.34 -6.58
CA GLU A 68 -6.88 -2.46 -5.76
C GLU A 68 -8.23 -2.15 -5.12
N SER A 69 -8.34 -2.19 -3.79
CA SER A 69 -9.60 -2.02 -3.05
C SER A 69 -10.27 -0.66 -3.23
N SER A 70 -9.50 0.36 -3.58
CA SER A 70 -10.03 1.70 -3.89
C SER A 70 -10.49 1.86 -5.35
N ASN A 71 -10.32 0.84 -6.19
CA ASN A 71 -10.79 0.84 -7.57
C ASN A 71 -12.32 0.79 -7.60
N GLY A 72 -12.95 1.59 -8.47
CA GLY A 72 -14.41 1.67 -8.59
C GLY A 72 -15.10 0.35 -8.98
N TRP A 73 -14.36 -0.63 -9.51
CA TRP A 73 -14.87 -1.97 -9.79
C TRP A 73 -14.69 -2.95 -8.63
N ASN A 74 -13.88 -2.59 -7.62
CA ASN A 74 -13.55 -3.45 -6.49
C ASN A 74 -14.24 -3.04 -5.19
N ASN A 75 -14.97 -1.92 -5.19
CA ASN A 75 -15.76 -1.48 -4.05
C ASN A 75 -17.06 -0.78 -4.49
N ALA A 76 -18.03 -0.73 -3.59
CA ALA A 76 -19.33 -0.13 -3.86
C ALA A 76 -19.30 1.41 -3.81
N GLY A 77 -18.22 2.04 -3.36
CA GLY A 77 -18.10 3.48 -3.20
C GLY A 77 -19.08 4.08 -2.17
N THR A 78 -19.54 3.28 -1.21
CA THR A 78 -20.52 3.69 -0.21
C THR A 78 -19.88 3.99 1.12
N GLY A 79 -20.32 5.06 1.77
CA GLY A 79 -20.02 5.31 3.17
C GLY A 79 -20.96 4.51 4.07
N HIS A 80 -20.44 3.96 5.16
CA HIS A 80 -21.22 3.19 6.12
C HIS A 80 -21.62 4.02 7.32
N SER A 81 -22.93 4.36 7.39
CA SER A 81 -23.54 5.06 8.53
C SER A 81 -24.20 4.12 9.56
N ALA A 82 -23.97 2.81 9.41
CA ALA A 82 -24.62 1.73 10.17
C ALA A 82 -26.14 1.60 9.98
N LEU A 83 -26.71 2.32 9.03
CA LEU A 83 -28.15 2.19 8.71
C LEU A 83 -28.37 0.96 7.83
N ALA A 84 -29.30 0.09 8.22
CA ALA A 84 -29.66 -1.14 7.53
C ALA A 84 -28.51 -2.17 7.38
N GLU A 85 -27.51 -2.12 8.26
CA GLU A 85 -26.37 -3.03 8.28
C GLU A 85 -26.48 -4.00 9.45
N LEU A 86 -26.96 -5.23 9.18
CA LEU A 86 -27.21 -6.26 10.20
C LEU A 86 -25.94 -6.68 10.96
N ASN A 87 -24.77 -6.56 10.35
CA ASN A 87 -23.49 -6.91 10.98
C ASN A 87 -23.13 -6.02 12.18
N TYR A 88 -23.75 -4.85 12.29
CA TYR A 88 -23.50 -3.91 13.39
C TYR A 88 -24.53 -4.01 14.51
N THR A 89 -25.53 -4.85 14.34
CA THR A 89 -26.64 -5.07 15.28
C THR A 89 -26.86 -6.56 15.55
N PRO A 90 -25.83 -7.28 16.07
CA PRO A 90 -25.99 -8.71 16.35
C PRO A 90 -27.01 -8.95 17.46
N GLU A 91 -27.81 -9.97 17.26
CA GLU A 91 -28.76 -10.50 18.27
C GLU A 91 -28.01 -11.44 19.21
N ASP A 92 -28.27 -11.34 20.50
CA ASP A 92 -27.76 -12.26 21.52
C ASP A 92 -28.64 -13.51 21.65
N LYS A 93 -28.26 -14.42 22.58
CA LYS A 93 -28.98 -15.68 22.81
C LYS A 93 -30.38 -15.50 23.35
N ASP A 94 -30.67 -14.35 23.92
CA ASP A 94 -31.95 -14.02 24.57
C ASP A 94 -32.86 -13.18 23.65
N GLY A 95 -32.39 -12.93 22.41
CA GLY A 95 -33.12 -12.15 21.41
C GLY A 95 -32.95 -10.64 21.52
N ASN A 96 -32.00 -10.16 22.36
CA ASN A 96 -31.73 -8.73 22.46
C ASN A 96 -30.76 -8.30 21.37
N VAL A 97 -31.02 -7.16 20.74
CA VAL A 97 -30.18 -6.58 19.71
C VAL A 97 -29.17 -5.62 20.33
N ASN A 98 -27.89 -5.89 20.12
CA ASN A 98 -26.81 -4.99 20.55
C ASN A 98 -26.63 -3.87 19.51
N ILE A 99 -26.92 -2.64 19.91
CA ILE A 99 -26.83 -1.45 19.04
C ILE A 99 -25.52 -0.63 19.26
N ALA A 100 -24.72 -0.98 20.25
CA ALA A 100 -23.52 -0.18 20.60
C ALA A 100 -22.57 -0.01 19.42
N LYS A 101 -22.34 -1.09 18.66
CA LYS A 101 -21.49 -1.06 17.47
C LYS A 101 -22.05 -0.15 16.36
N ALA A 102 -23.37 -0.18 16.17
CA ALA A 102 -24.04 0.66 15.19
C ALA A 102 -23.92 2.15 15.55
N ILE A 103 -24.03 2.49 16.83
CA ILE A 103 -23.85 3.86 17.33
C ILE A 103 -22.42 4.33 17.06
N GLU A 104 -21.42 3.56 17.46
CA GLU A 104 -20.00 3.86 17.23
C GLU A 104 -19.69 4.12 15.75
N ILE A 105 -20.18 3.26 14.86
CA ILE A 105 -19.98 3.39 13.41
C ILE A 105 -20.68 4.64 12.87
N ASN A 106 -21.89 4.93 13.35
CA ASN A 106 -22.61 6.12 12.93
C ASN A 106 -21.89 7.40 13.37
N GLU A 107 -21.40 7.47 14.59
CA GLU A 107 -20.63 8.61 15.09
C GLU A 107 -19.36 8.83 14.26
N ALA A 108 -18.58 7.78 13.99
CA ALA A 108 -17.40 7.86 13.14
C ALA A 108 -17.75 8.33 11.72
N PHE A 109 -18.86 7.87 11.16
CA PHE A 109 -19.34 8.30 9.85
C PHE A 109 -19.72 9.80 9.84
N GLN A 110 -20.40 10.30 10.89
CA GLN A 110 -20.75 11.72 10.99
C GLN A 110 -19.51 12.62 11.09
N ILE A 111 -18.45 12.15 11.76
CA ILE A 111 -17.16 12.86 11.80
C ILE A 111 -16.53 12.87 10.40
N SER A 112 -16.47 11.73 9.72
CA SER A 112 -15.90 11.62 8.37
C SER A 112 -16.59 12.51 7.34
N ARG A 113 -17.88 12.77 7.49
CA ARG A 113 -18.65 13.64 6.59
C ARG A 113 -18.28 15.13 6.70
N GLN A 114 -17.56 15.52 7.74
CA GLN A 114 -17.15 16.90 7.95
C GLN A 114 -15.85 17.24 7.22
N PHE A 115 -15.15 16.21 6.78
CA PHE A 115 -13.96 16.33 5.94
C PHE A 115 -14.33 16.32 4.46
#